data_b2cc609be7da3b670521a8d9fcbac1c5
#
_entry.id   b2cc609be7da3b670521a8d9fcbac1c5
#
_cell.length_a   1.000
_cell.length_b   1.000
_cell.length_c   1.000
_cell.angle_alpha   90.00
_cell.angle_beta   90.00
_cell.angle_gamma   90.00
#
_symmetry.space_group_name_H-M   'P 1'
#
loop_
_entity.id
_entity.type
_entity.pdbx_description
1 polymer ?
#
loop_
_entity_poly.entity_id
_entity_poly.type
_entity_poly.pdbx_seq_one_letter_code
_entity_poly.pdbx_strand_id
1 'polypeptide(L)'
;MNNPPLNRTLKVRAASLRKGMTPEEKKLWYQYLRSYPVKFRRQQIQAPFILDFYCHQARLAIEIDGSQHYTDYGRSYDHWRTKHIEKEGIAVLRFSNSDIRHRFDGVRIMIDLIVKKRVEELGKH
;
A
#
# COMPACT_ATOMS: atom_id res chain seq x y z
N MET A 1 -29.48 -15.77 0.25
CA MET A 1 -29.29 -14.77 0.41
C MET A 1 -28.24 -14.40 1.11
N ASN A 2 -27.54 -15.09 1.53
CA ASN A 2 -26.56 -14.66 2.38
C ASN A 2 -25.19 -14.80 1.83
N ASN A 3 -24.89 -13.94 0.86
CA ASN A 3 -23.49 -13.74 0.52
C ASN A 3 -22.80 -13.12 1.72
N PRO A 4 -21.60 -13.58 2.09
CA PRO A 4 -20.84 -12.91 3.15
C PRO A 4 -20.72 -11.44 2.82
N PRO A 5 -20.80 -10.56 3.79
CA PRO A 5 -20.52 -9.16 3.54
C PRO A 5 -19.16 -8.99 2.87
N LEU A 6 -19.06 -8.03 1.97
CA LEU A 6 -17.80 -7.73 1.30
C LEU A 6 -16.65 -7.57 2.30
N ASN A 7 -16.90 -6.91 3.43
CA ASN A 7 -15.89 -6.71 4.46
C ASN A 7 -15.37 -8.03 5.02
N ARG A 8 -16.25 -9.00 5.21
CA ARG A 8 -15.83 -10.31 5.74
C ARG A 8 -14.92 -11.04 4.76
N THR A 9 -15.28 -11.02 3.47
CA THR A 9 -14.46 -11.62 2.43
C THR A 9 -13.09 -10.94 2.37
N LEU A 10 -13.07 -9.61 2.44
CA LEU A 10 -11.83 -8.85 2.42
C LEU A 10 -10.98 -9.11 3.66
N LYS A 11 -11.59 -9.27 4.84
CA LYS A 11 -10.84 -9.60 6.07
C LYS A 11 -10.14 -10.94 5.96
N VAL A 12 -10.82 -11.95 5.43
CA VAL A 12 -10.22 -13.27 5.23
C VAL A 12 -9.07 -13.18 4.25
N ARG A 13 -9.26 -12.47 3.15
CA ARG A 13 -8.23 -12.30 2.14
C ARG A 13 -7.03 -11.53 2.68
N ALA A 14 -7.26 -10.44 3.42
CA ALA A 14 -6.20 -9.65 4.00
C ALA A 14 -5.37 -10.47 4.99
N ALA A 15 -6.03 -11.30 5.81
CA ALA A 15 -5.32 -12.19 6.74
C ALA A 15 -4.45 -13.18 5.98
N SER A 16 -4.97 -13.75 4.89
CA SER A 16 -4.22 -14.67 4.04
C SER A 16 -3.00 -13.98 3.42
N LEU A 17 -3.17 -12.77 2.92
CA LEU A 17 -2.07 -12.00 2.32
C LEU A 17 -1.00 -11.64 3.34
N ARG A 18 -1.38 -11.34 4.59
CA ARG A 18 -0.38 -11.08 5.64
C ARG A 18 0.48 -12.30 5.93
N LYS A 19 -0.10 -13.49 5.86
CA LYS A 19 0.65 -14.73 6.05
C LYS A 19 1.51 -15.05 4.84
N GLY A 20 1.07 -14.67 3.65
CA GLY A 20 1.74 -14.97 2.40
C GLY A 20 2.54 -13.81 1.82
N MET A 21 3.07 -12.93 2.66
CA MET A 21 3.85 -11.80 2.16
C MET A 21 5.05 -12.24 1.33
N THR A 22 5.30 -11.52 0.24
CA THR A 22 6.48 -11.76 -0.60
C THR A 22 7.76 -11.39 0.15
N PRO A 23 8.94 -11.86 -0.28
CA PRO A 23 10.21 -11.44 0.33
C PRO A 23 10.39 -9.92 0.34
N GLU A 24 9.99 -9.24 -0.74
CA GLU A 24 10.10 -7.78 -0.82
C GLU A 24 9.17 -7.09 0.16
N GLU A 25 7.95 -7.57 0.29
CA GLU A 25 7.02 -7.04 1.29
C GLU A 25 7.54 -7.24 2.70
N LYS A 26 8.08 -8.44 2.99
CA LYS A 26 8.68 -8.72 4.29
C LYS A 26 9.84 -7.79 4.58
N LYS A 27 10.69 -7.55 3.60
CA LYS A 27 11.84 -6.66 3.77
C LYS A 27 11.40 -5.26 4.14
N LEU A 28 10.45 -4.69 3.39
CA LEU A 28 9.97 -3.34 3.65
C LEU A 28 9.28 -3.25 5.02
N TRP A 29 8.49 -4.24 5.35
CA TRP A 29 7.76 -4.25 6.61
C TRP A 29 8.70 -4.41 7.81
N TYR A 30 9.49 -5.48 7.84
CA TYR A 30 10.29 -5.80 9.02
C TYR A 30 11.52 -4.90 9.17
N GLN A 31 12.07 -4.42 8.08
CA GLN A 31 13.27 -3.58 8.15
C GLN A 31 12.97 -2.10 8.24
N TYR A 32 11.73 -1.68 8.00
CA TYR A 32 11.44 -0.26 8.01
C TYR A 32 10.06 0.11 8.55
N LEU A 33 8.99 -0.32 7.88
CA LEU A 33 7.66 0.22 8.18
C LEU A 33 7.13 -0.17 9.55
N ARG A 34 7.46 -1.37 10.01
CA ARG A 34 6.99 -1.86 11.31
C ARG A 34 7.42 -0.93 12.46
N SER A 35 8.61 -0.37 12.36
CA SER A 35 9.18 0.49 13.40
C SER A 35 9.13 1.97 13.07
N TYR A 36 8.51 2.32 11.95
CA TYR A 36 8.44 3.72 11.53
C TYR A 36 7.62 4.53 12.56
N PRO A 37 8.06 5.78 12.90
CA PRO A 37 7.39 6.56 13.96
C PRO A 37 5.92 6.84 13.73
N VAL A 38 5.50 6.98 12.46
CA VAL A 38 4.09 7.13 12.13
C VAL A 38 3.56 5.77 11.71
N LYS A 39 2.48 5.35 12.31
CA LYS A 39 2.03 3.96 12.19
C LYS A 39 1.62 3.56 10.78
N PHE A 40 2.18 2.43 10.31
CA PHE A 40 1.74 1.73 9.10
C PHE A 40 1.05 0.43 9.47
N ARG A 41 0.09 0.03 8.64
CA ARG A 41 -0.59 -1.26 8.75
C ARG A 41 -0.36 -2.03 7.46
N ARG A 42 -0.31 -3.36 7.57
CA ARG A 42 -0.17 -4.26 6.42
C ARG A 42 -1.53 -4.67 5.91
N GLN A 43 -1.67 -4.81 4.60
CA GLN A 43 -2.86 -5.38 3.96
C GLN A 43 -4.12 -4.74 4.53
N GLN A 44 -4.19 -3.42 4.39
CA GLN A 44 -5.30 -2.63 4.90
C GLN A 44 -6.46 -2.67 3.93
N ILE A 45 -7.64 -2.96 4.44
CA ILE A 45 -8.84 -2.98 3.61
C ILE A 45 -9.27 -1.55 3.30
N GLN A 46 -9.41 -1.27 2.02
CA GLN A 46 -10.01 -0.05 1.49
C GLN A 46 -10.98 -0.53 0.41
N ALA A 47 -12.15 -0.98 0.84
CA ALA A 47 -13.09 -1.68 -0.01
C ALA A 47 -13.38 -0.94 -1.31
N PRO A 48 -13.38 -1.61 -2.45
CA PRO A 48 -13.24 -3.06 -2.64
C PRO A 48 -11.79 -3.56 -2.71
N PHE A 49 -10.81 -2.74 -2.35
CA PHE A 49 -9.40 -3.06 -2.50
C PHE A 49 -8.75 -3.38 -1.17
N ILE A 50 -7.57 -4.01 -1.26
CA ILE A 50 -6.67 -4.20 -0.12
C ILE A 50 -5.37 -3.50 -0.48
N LEU A 51 -4.92 -2.60 0.40
CA LEU A 51 -3.68 -1.84 0.21
C LEU A 51 -2.53 -2.61 0.86
N ASP A 52 -1.39 -2.71 0.18
CA ASP A 52 -0.25 -3.47 0.71
C ASP A 52 0.18 -2.91 2.06
N PHE A 53 0.42 -1.61 2.13
CA PHE A 53 0.75 -0.91 3.37
C PHE A 53 0.01 0.41 3.42
N TYR A 54 -0.50 0.77 4.58
CA TYR A 54 -1.27 2.01 4.71
C TYR A 54 -0.90 2.76 5.97
N CYS A 55 -0.68 4.07 5.81
CA CYS A 55 -0.49 5.00 6.92
C CYS A 55 -1.70 5.94 6.96
N HIS A 56 -2.53 5.77 7.97
CA HIS A 56 -3.76 6.57 8.06
C HIS A 56 -3.46 8.05 8.31
N GLN A 57 -2.49 8.34 9.18
CA GLN A 57 -2.17 9.72 9.51
C GLN A 57 -1.68 10.52 8.31
N ALA A 58 -0.97 9.87 7.40
CA ALA A 58 -0.51 10.50 6.16
C ALA A 58 -1.48 10.29 4.99
N ARG A 59 -2.52 9.49 5.18
CA ARG A 59 -3.43 9.09 4.09
C ARG A 59 -2.62 8.60 2.90
N LEU A 60 -1.71 7.68 3.16
CA LEU A 60 -0.74 7.21 2.16
C LEU A 60 -0.76 5.69 2.09
N ALA A 61 -0.98 5.18 0.89
CA ALA A 61 -0.82 3.76 0.58
C ALA A 61 0.51 3.55 -0.11
N ILE A 62 1.25 2.52 0.31
CA ILE A 62 2.47 2.10 -0.37
C ILE A 62 2.21 0.74 -0.97
N GLU A 63 2.50 0.60 -2.26
CA GLU A 63 2.27 -0.61 -3.02
C GLU A 63 3.58 -1.10 -3.60
N ILE A 64 3.82 -2.42 -3.54
CA ILE A 64 4.97 -3.02 -4.18
C ILE A 64 4.47 -3.77 -5.40
N ASP A 65 4.92 -3.33 -6.58
CA ASP A 65 4.51 -3.95 -7.81
C ASP A 65 5.42 -5.11 -8.16
N GLY A 66 4.81 -6.27 -8.36
CA GLY A 66 5.51 -7.39 -8.93
C GLY A 66 5.81 -7.15 -10.40
N SER A 67 6.50 -8.09 -11.00
CA SER A 67 6.98 -7.92 -12.37
C SER A 67 5.95 -8.20 -13.44
N GLN A 68 4.72 -8.50 -13.07
CA GLN A 68 3.77 -8.97 -14.04
C GLN A 68 2.84 -7.90 -14.52
N HIS A 69 2.21 -8.11 -15.61
CA HIS A 69 1.05 -7.40 -16.12
C HIS A 69 1.34 -6.09 -16.80
N TYR A 70 2.13 -6.18 -17.85
CA TYR A 70 2.25 -5.08 -18.79
C TYR A 70 1.27 -5.23 -19.95
N THR A 71 0.14 -5.95 -19.71
CA THR A 71 -0.94 -6.02 -20.69
C THR A 71 -1.77 -4.75 -20.61
N ASP A 72 -2.43 -4.39 -21.70
CA ASP A 72 -3.30 -3.21 -21.71
C ASP A 72 -4.41 -3.32 -20.67
N TYR A 73 -4.95 -4.53 -20.49
CA TYR A 73 -5.97 -4.76 -19.47
C TYR A 73 -5.43 -4.51 -18.06
N GLY A 74 -4.24 -5.03 -17.76
CA GLY A 74 -3.62 -4.83 -16.45
C GLY A 74 -3.35 -3.38 -16.13
N ARG A 75 -2.85 -2.61 -17.12
CA ARG A 75 -2.60 -1.18 -16.95
C ARG A 75 -3.89 -0.41 -16.74
N SER A 76 -4.94 -0.72 -17.48
CA SER A 76 -6.23 -0.08 -17.34
C SER A 76 -6.83 -0.34 -15.97
N TYR A 77 -6.72 -1.57 -15.48
CA TYR A 77 -7.19 -1.94 -14.16
C TYR A 77 -6.42 -1.18 -13.07
N ASP A 78 -5.09 -1.14 -13.16
CA ASP A 78 -4.26 -0.45 -12.17
C ASP A 78 -4.57 1.05 -12.14
N HIS A 79 -4.77 1.65 -13.30
CA HIS A 79 -5.13 3.05 -13.39
C HIS A 79 -6.49 3.31 -12.73
N TRP A 80 -7.47 2.51 -13.04
CA TRP A 80 -8.81 2.62 -12.45
C TRP A 80 -8.76 2.45 -10.93
N ARG A 81 -8.02 1.44 -10.45
CA ARG A 81 -7.85 1.17 -9.03
C ARG A 81 -7.21 2.37 -8.31
N THR A 82 -6.13 2.88 -8.88
CA THR A 82 -5.43 4.03 -8.31
C THR A 82 -6.33 5.27 -8.25
N LYS A 83 -7.05 5.56 -9.32
CA LYS A 83 -7.97 6.70 -9.34
C LYS A 83 -9.08 6.54 -8.29
N HIS A 84 -9.56 5.32 -8.11
CA HIS A 84 -10.60 5.06 -7.12
C HIS A 84 -10.09 5.29 -5.70
N ILE A 85 -8.88 4.86 -5.41
CA ILE A 85 -8.24 5.06 -4.10
C ILE A 85 -7.98 6.56 -3.88
N GLU A 86 -7.49 7.25 -4.89
CA GLU A 86 -7.19 8.69 -4.80
C GLU A 86 -8.44 9.53 -4.53
N LYS A 87 -9.61 9.11 -5.01
CA LYS A 87 -10.85 9.80 -4.72
C LYS A 87 -11.18 9.83 -3.22
N GLU A 88 -10.67 8.85 -2.48
CA GLU A 88 -10.86 8.80 -1.04
C GLU A 88 -9.83 9.66 -0.28
N GLY A 89 -9.04 10.45 -0.99
CA GLY A 89 -8.05 11.30 -0.37
C GLY A 89 -6.77 10.58 0.02
N ILE A 90 -6.55 9.39 -0.55
CA ILE A 90 -5.36 8.57 -0.25
C ILE A 90 -4.38 8.70 -1.39
N ALA A 91 -3.16 9.12 -1.10
CA ALA A 91 -2.08 9.11 -2.07
C ALA A 91 -1.52 7.70 -2.22
N VAL A 92 -1.13 7.33 -3.43
CA VAL A 92 -0.57 6.00 -3.71
C VAL A 92 0.87 6.16 -4.15
N LEU A 93 1.79 5.49 -3.45
CA LEU A 93 3.22 5.50 -3.76
C LEU A 93 3.62 4.07 -4.11
N ARG A 94 4.20 3.89 -5.29
CA ARG A 94 4.53 2.56 -5.79
C ARG A 94 6.02 2.38 -5.93
N PHE A 95 6.49 1.19 -5.57
CA PHE A 95 7.86 0.75 -5.77
C PHE A 95 7.86 -0.60 -6.45
N SER A 96 8.85 -0.85 -7.29
CA SER A 96 9.01 -2.16 -7.89
C SER A 96 9.73 -3.10 -6.92
N ASN A 97 9.64 -4.40 -7.18
CA ASN A 97 10.44 -5.38 -6.44
C ASN A 97 11.93 -5.06 -6.57
N SER A 98 12.37 -4.61 -7.74
CA SER A 98 13.75 -4.23 -7.97
C SER A 98 14.18 -3.07 -7.09
N ASP A 99 13.31 -2.07 -6.90
CA ASP A 99 13.61 -0.95 -6.00
C ASP A 99 13.85 -1.44 -4.58
N ILE A 100 13.02 -2.34 -4.11
CA ILE A 100 13.16 -2.91 -2.75
C ILE A 100 14.48 -3.67 -2.62
N ARG A 101 14.83 -4.47 -3.63
CA ARG A 101 16.04 -5.28 -3.59
C ARG A 101 17.31 -4.47 -3.73
N HIS A 102 17.32 -3.47 -4.60
CA HIS A 102 18.56 -2.82 -5.03
C HIS A 102 18.66 -1.35 -4.68
N ARG A 103 17.58 -0.72 -4.25
CA ARG A 103 17.54 0.73 -3.94
C ARG A 103 16.80 1.00 -2.63
N PHE A 104 16.99 0.12 -1.67
CA PHE A 104 16.21 0.18 -0.42
C PHE A 104 16.41 1.49 0.33
N ASP A 105 17.63 2.03 0.34
CA ASP A 105 17.88 3.32 1.00
C ASP A 105 17.06 4.44 0.35
N GLY A 106 17.01 4.45 -0.97
CA GLY A 106 16.19 5.41 -1.71
C GLY A 106 14.70 5.25 -1.41
N VAL A 107 14.24 4.01 -1.30
CA VAL A 107 12.85 3.71 -0.94
C VAL A 107 12.53 4.31 0.43
N ARG A 108 13.38 4.08 1.43
CA ARG A 108 13.17 4.60 2.78
C ARG A 108 13.15 6.12 2.79
N ILE A 109 14.07 6.76 2.09
CA ILE A 109 14.14 8.21 2.01
C ILE A 109 12.87 8.77 1.37
N MET A 110 12.41 8.18 0.28
CA MET A 110 11.20 8.63 -0.40
C MET A 110 9.97 8.50 0.49
N ILE A 111 9.82 7.37 1.17
CA ILE A 111 8.71 7.17 2.09
C ILE A 111 8.71 8.23 3.18
N ASP A 112 9.85 8.46 3.80
CA ASP A 112 9.97 9.43 4.90
C ASP A 112 9.61 10.83 4.44
N LEU A 113 10.09 11.24 3.28
CA LEU A 113 9.78 12.56 2.71
C LEU A 113 8.28 12.71 2.45
N ILE A 114 7.66 11.71 1.83
CA ILE A 114 6.25 11.78 1.49
C ILE A 114 5.37 11.75 2.74
N VAL A 115 5.70 10.90 3.72
CA VAL A 115 4.95 10.85 4.97
C VAL A 115 4.97 12.21 5.66
N LYS A 116 6.16 12.80 5.80
CA LYS A 116 6.30 14.09 6.48
C LYS A 116 5.53 15.19 5.76
N LYS A 117 5.63 15.22 4.45
CA LYS A 117 4.91 16.20 3.64
C LYS A 117 3.40 16.06 3.82
N ARG A 118 2.90 14.84 3.72
CA ARG A 118 1.47 14.59 3.82
C ARG A 118 0.93 14.88 5.22
N VAL A 119 1.64 14.47 6.27
CA VAL A 119 1.22 14.76 7.64
C VAL A 119 1.16 16.26 7.87
N GLU A 120 2.14 17.00 7.39
CA GLU A 120 2.15 18.45 7.50
C GLU A 120 0.96 19.09 6.75
N GLU A 121 0.74 18.67 5.50
CA GLU A 121 -0.34 19.22 4.70
C GLU A 121 -1.71 18.93 5.29
N LEU A 122 -1.92 17.70 5.77
CA LEU A 122 -3.20 17.29 6.35
C LEU A 122 -3.44 17.91 7.72
N GLY A 123 -2.41 18.33 8.40
CA GLY A 123 -2.52 19.02 9.69
C GLY A 123 -2.85 20.50 9.59
N LYS A 124 -2.86 21.04 8.36
CA LYS A 124 -3.15 22.47 8.17
C LYS A 124 -4.62 22.65 7.88
N HIS A 125 -5.37 22.99 8.88
CA HIS A 125 -6.79 23.31 8.74
C HIS A 125 -7.14 24.53 9.55
#